data_c24b0f90c8089ad5993524f2438c781b
#
_entry.id   c24b0f90c8089ad5993524f2438c781b
#
_cell.length_a   1.000
_cell.length_b   1.000
_cell.length_c   1.000
_cell.angle_alpha   90.00
_cell.angle_beta   90.00
_cell.angle_gamma   90.00
#
_symmetry.space_group_name_H-M   'P 1'
#
loop_
_entity.id
_entity.type
_entity.pdbx_description
1 polymer ?
#
loop_
_entity_poly.entity_id
_entity_poly.type
_entity_poly.pdbx_seq_one_letter_code
_entity_poly.pdbx_strand_id
1 'polypeptide(L)'
;NITSIRLECLTHESLPGGGPGRYSNSNFVLSEFELRVKSSEEDAAETQWQPIKFSSARAQYNQNNYHVNNAIDGTTADNNGWAVDGPTRKKPVSAIFAAKQAFANKPASQLQFRLRHEATFGQHGIGRLRLSVTAAEPKSIQFESIPAEIITIAKIDTAKRSEVQTKTITEYFLANHNPHKLLQAKMARLVASTNAAFPPTLIMRDMSPS
;
A
#
# COMPACT_ATOMS: atom_id res chain seq x y z
N ASN A 1 9.01 -5.43 19.34
CA ASN A 1 9.80 -4.98 18.18
C ASN A 1 8.86 -4.56 17.05
N ILE A 2 8.93 -3.28 16.62
CA ILE A 2 8.19 -2.75 15.48
C ILE A 2 9.18 -2.61 14.32
N THR A 3 8.80 -3.08 13.14
CA THR A 3 9.62 -3.03 11.92
C THR A 3 9.06 -2.06 10.88
N SER A 4 7.75 -1.82 10.90
CA SER A 4 7.09 -0.95 9.93
C SER A 4 5.85 -0.29 10.48
N ILE A 5 5.53 0.85 9.86
CA ILE A 5 4.30 1.62 10.08
C ILE A 5 3.49 1.62 8.80
N ARG A 6 2.19 1.36 8.91
CA ARG A 6 1.22 1.58 7.84
C ARG A 6 0.43 2.85 8.12
N LEU A 7 0.46 3.78 7.20
CA LEU A 7 -0.42 4.95 7.15
C LEU A 7 -1.52 4.70 6.11
N GLU A 8 -2.76 4.77 6.54
CA GLU A 8 -3.92 4.70 5.67
C GLU A 8 -4.58 6.08 5.62
N CYS A 9 -4.65 6.64 4.43
CA CYS A 9 -5.37 7.90 4.15
C CYS A 9 -6.77 7.51 3.71
N LEU A 10 -7.74 7.73 4.59
CA LEU A 10 -9.12 7.27 4.44
C LEU A 10 -9.98 8.33 3.76
N THR A 11 -10.97 7.89 3.01
CA THR A 11 -12.03 8.74 2.48
C THR A 11 -13.13 8.95 3.52
N HIS A 12 -13.87 10.05 3.41
CA HIS A 12 -15.06 10.32 4.22
C HIS A 12 -15.96 11.32 3.50
N GLU A 13 -17.25 11.22 3.66
CA GLU A 13 -18.24 12.11 3.04
C GLU A 13 -18.08 13.59 3.43
N SER A 14 -17.57 13.85 4.64
CA SER A 14 -17.30 15.23 5.12
C SER A 14 -16.04 15.86 4.50
N LEU A 15 -15.25 15.10 3.74
CA LEU A 15 -14.07 15.63 3.07
C LEU A 15 -14.44 16.14 1.66
N PRO A 16 -13.73 17.16 1.15
CA PRO A 16 -13.98 17.67 -0.19
C PRO A 16 -13.97 16.56 -1.24
N GLY A 17 -15.06 16.43 -2.00
CA GLY A 17 -15.24 15.37 -2.99
C GLY A 17 -15.15 13.94 -2.44
N GLY A 18 -15.25 13.75 -1.12
CA GLY A 18 -15.16 12.46 -0.44
C GLY A 18 -13.77 11.84 -0.42
N GLY A 19 -12.75 12.52 -0.96
CA GLY A 19 -11.40 11.99 -1.13
C GLY A 19 -10.54 12.04 0.11
N PRO A 20 -9.29 11.53 0.06
CA PRO A 20 -8.46 11.40 1.26
C PRO A 20 -7.85 12.71 1.76
N GLY A 21 -7.77 13.74 0.91
CA GLY A 21 -7.18 15.04 1.25
C GLY A 21 -8.21 16.10 1.67
N ARG A 22 -7.74 17.14 2.34
CA ARG A 22 -8.55 18.25 2.84
C ARG A 22 -8.77 19.37 1.82
N TYR A 23 -7.95 19.44 0.79
CA TYR A 23 -8.08 20.46 -0.23
C TYR A 23 -9.31 20.21 -1.12
N SER A 24 -9.81 21.25 -1.78
CA SER A 24 -11.03 21.19 -2.61
C SER A 24 -10.97 20.12 -3.72
N ASN A 25 -9.77 19.82 -4.21
CA ASN A 25 -9.53 18.75 -5.19
C ASN A 25 -9.36 17.35 -4.59
N SER A 26 -9.61 17.16 -3.31
CA SER A 26 -9.46 15.90 -2.57
C SER A 26 -8.02 15.39 -2.43
N ASN A 27 -7.01 16.17 -2.82
CA ASN A 27 -5.61 15.79 -2.74
C ASN A 27 -4.96 16.18 -1.40
N PHE A 28 -3.81 15.57 -1.12
CA PHE A 28 -2.91 15.98 -0.05
C PHE A 28 -1.46 15.92 -0.55
N VAL A 29 -0.57 16.61 0.16
CA VAL A 29 0.89 16.46 0.02
C VAL A 29 1.46 16.22 1.42
N LEU A 30 1.96 15.02 1.68
CA LEU A 30 2.69 14.68 2.90
C LEU A 30 4.16 14.97 2.64
N SER A 31 4.64 16.11 3.12
CA SER A 31 6.02 16.56 2.92
C SER A 31 7.01 15.70 3.70
N GLU A 32 6.68 15.33 4.96
CA GLU A 32 7.54 14.49 5.76
C GLU A 32 6.73 13.68 6.77
N PHE A 33 7.09 12.39 6.95
CA PHE A 33 6.54 11.47 7.93
C PHE A 33 7.60 11.16 8.97
N GLU A 34 7.48 11.76 10.13
CA GLU A 34 8.43 11.59 11.23
C GLU A 34 7.87 10.69 12.33
N LEU A 35 8.74 9.87 12.91
CA LEU A 35 8.41 9.02 14.06
C LEU A 35 9.49 9.15 15.12
N ARG A 36 9.06 9.24 16.38
CA ARG A 36 9.93 9.16 17.55
C ARG A 36 9.40 8.11 18.51
N VAL A 37 10.30 7.48 19.21
CA VAL A 37 9.99 6.52 20.29
C VAL A 37 10.56 7.01 21.59
N LYS A 38 9.83 6.75 22.68
CA LYS A 38 10.30 6.95 24.04
C LYS A 38 10.00 5.68 24.84
N SER A 39 11.00 5.15 25.56
CA SER A 39 10.81 4.07 26.52
C SER A 39 10.14 4.59 27.77
N SER A 40 9.36 3.76 28.45
CA SER A 40 8.75 4.08 29.73
C SER A 40 9.65 3.75 30.92
N GLU A 41 10.80 3.09 30.73
CA GLU A 41 11.71 2.77 31.81
C GLU A 41 12.48 4.00 32.29
N GLU A 42 12.76 4.07 33.62
CA GLU A 42 13.31 5.23 34.30
C GLU A 42 14.80 5.52 34.02
N ASP A 43 15.46 4.78 33.14
CA ASP A 43 16.84 5.08 32.76
C ASP A 43 16.90 6.46 32.06
N ALA A 44 17.63 7.38 32.66
CA ALA A 44 17.70 8.80 32.29
C ALA A 44 18.09 9.01 30.81
N ALA A 45 18.82 8.10 30.20
CA ALA A 45 19.19 8.16 28.77
C ALA A 45 18.03 7.78 27.85
N GLU A 46 17.04 7.00 28.30
CA GLU A 46 15.90 6.52 27.51
C GLU A 46 14.61 7.32 27.72
N THR A 47 14.62 8.29 28.64
CA THR A 47 13.47 9.19 28.86
C THR A 47 13.30 10.24 27.75
N GLN A 48 14.25 10.37 26.84
CA GLN A 48 14.17 11.29 25.72
C GLN A 48 13.58 10.63 24.47
N TRP A 49 12.85 11.44 23.68
CA TRP A 49 12.33 11.02 22.39
C TRP A 49 13.46 10.74 21.39
N GLN A 50 13.59 9.50 20.97
CA GLN A 50 14.57 9.06 19.97
C GLN A 50 13.94 9.04 18.58
N PRO A 51 14.53 9.69 17.56
CA PRO A 51 14.01 9.67 16.21
C PRO A 51 14.22 8.30 15.56
N ILE A 52 13.19 7.79 14.89
CA ILE A 52 13.25 6.55 14.12
C ILE A 52 13.54 6.90 12.65
N LYS A 53 14.62 6.34 12.13
CA LYS A 53 14.98 6.46 10.70
C LYS A 53 14.24 5.40 9.90
N PHE A 54 13.66 5.79 8.76
CA PHE A 54 13.11 4.87 7.76
C PHE A 54 14.16 4.50 6.71
N SER A 55 14.11 3.29 6.20
CA SER A 55 14.99 2.78 5.14
C SER A 55 14.33 2.86 3.77
N SER A 56 13.00 2.77 3.73
CA SER A 56 12.21 2.85 2.51
C SER A 56 10.75 3.08 2.81
N ALA A 57 10.02 3.58 1.83
CA ALA A 57 8.58 3.64 1.86
C ALA A 57 7.98 3.08 0.57
N ARG A 58 6.79 2.46 0.69
CA ARG A 58 6.00 1.95 -0.43
C ARG A 58 4.58 2.47 -0.30
N ALA A 59 3.96 2.86 -1.39
CA ALA A 59 2.55 3.27 -1.42
C ALA A 59 1.76 2.49 -2.47
N GLN A 60 0.45 2.35 -2.27
CA GLN A 60 -0.45 1.78 -3.27
C GLN A 60 -0.48 2.64 -4.54
N TYR A 61 -0.26 3.93 -4.38
CA TYR A 61 -0.18 4.87 -5.49
C TYR A 61 0.71 6.08 -5.14
N ASN A 62 1.41 6.57 -6.14
CA ASN A 62 2.16 7.82 -6.11
C ASN A 62 1.69 8.70 -7.27
N GLN A 63 1.34 9.93 -7.00
CA GLN A 63 1.15 10.94 -8.03
C GLN A 63 2.48 11.21 -8.74
N ASN A 64 2.43 11.52 -10.03
CA ASN A 64 3.64 11.86 -10.78
C ASN A 64 4.42 12.99 -10.09
N ASN A 65 5.72 12.83 -9.93
CA ASN A 65 6.65 13.70 -9.19
C ASN A 65 6.46 13.76 -7.66
N TYR A 66 5.50 13.02 -7.08
CA TYR A 66 5.20 13.01 -5.64
C TYR A 66 5.28 11.59 -5.07
N HIS A 67 6.48 11.01 -5.13
CA HIS A 67 6.71 9.64 -4.67
C HIS A 67 6.74 9.56 -3.14
N VAL A 68 6.25 8.45 -2.56
CA VAL A 68 6.17 8.26 -1.11
C VAL A 68 7.54 8.33 -0.41
N ASN A 69 8.63 8.01 -1.08
CA ASN A 69 9.98 8.17 -0.51
C ASN A 69 10.36 9.63 -0.24
N ASN A 70 9.72 10.57 -0.93
CA ASN A 70 9.89 12.00 -0.65
C ASN A 70 9.33 12.41 0.72
N ALA A 71 8.51 11.56 1.34
CA ALA A 71 8.00 11.81 2.69
C ALA A 71 8.91 11.24 3.80
N ILE A 72 10.11 10.78 3.47
CA ILE A 72 11.11 10.27 4.42
C ILE A 72 12.54 10.68 4.05
N ASP A 73 12.72 11.66 3.20
CA ASP A 73 14.03 12.10 2.69
C ASP A 73 14.69 13.20 3.54
N GLY A 74 13.95 13.71 4.53
CA GLY A 74 14.43 14.71 5.48
C GLY A 74 14.29 16.15 4.99
N THR A 75 13.57 16.39 3.89
CA THR A 75 13.32 17.75 3.38
C THR A 75 11.83 18.04 3.19
N THR A 76 11.45 19.29 3.43
CA THR A 76 10.10 19.80 3.14
C THR A 76 10.11 20.92 2.12
N ALA A 77 11.28 21.17 1.50
CA ALA A 77 11.46 22.25 0.53
C ALA A 77 10.79 21.93 -0.82
N ASP A 78 10.54 22.96 -1.61
CA ASP A 78 10.19 22.90 -3.05
C ASP A 78 8.99 22.01 -3.40
N ASN A 79 7.94 22.02 -2.57
CA ASN A 79 6.74 21.20 -2.77
C ASN A 79 7.00 19.68 -2.75
N ASN A 80 8.11 19.27 -2.15
CA ASN A 80 8.46 17.87 -2.00
C ASN A 80 7.45 17.13 -1.11
N GLY A 81 7.25 15.85 -1.38
CA GLY A 81 6.37 15.00 -0.58
C GLY A 81 5.68 13.89 -1.36
N TRP A 82 4.76 13.20 -0.68
CA TRP A 82 3.89 12.19 -1.25
C TRP A 82 2.49 12.74 -1.50
N ALA A 83 1.98 12.54 -2.72
CA ALA A 83 0.62 12.90 -3.10
C ALA A 83 -0.07 11.76 -3.86
N VAL A 84 -1.41 11.83 -4.02
CA VAL A 84 -2.24 10.72 -4.52
C VAL A 84 -3.18 11.07 -5.66
N ASP A 85 -3.05 12.27 -6.23
CA ASP A 85 -3.92 12.70 -7.34
C ASP A 85 -5.42 12.63 -6.96
N GLY A 86 -5.79 13.36 -5.92
CA GLY A 86 -7.15 13.40 -5.38
C GLY A 86 -8.27 13.62 -6.40
N PRO A 87 -8.12 14.45 -7.46
CA PRO A 87 -9.14 14.63 -8.48
C PRO A 87 -9.57 13.32 -9.16
N THR A 88 -8.63 12.41 -9.41
CA THR A 88 -8.89 11.15 -10.12
C THR A 88 -9.02 9.95 -9.18
N ARG A 89 -8.50 10.04 -7.93
CA ARG A 89 -8.43 8.94 -6.97
C ARG A 89 -9.16 9.24 -5.66
N LYS A 90 -10.46 9.09 -5.68
CA LYS A 90 -11.34 9.23 -4.51
C LYS A 90 -11.52 7.91 -3.78
N LYS A 91 -10.41 7.22 -3.46
CA LYS A 91 -10.39 5.94 -2.75
C LYS A 91 -9.39 6.01 -1.61
N PRO A 92 -9.57 5.22 -0.55
CA PRO A 92 -8.54 5.06 0.47
C PRO A 92 -7.21 4.64 -0.18
N VAL A 93 -6.12 5.18 0.32
CA VAL A 93 -4.77 4.84 -0.14
C VAL A 93 -3.88 4.62 1.05
N SER A 94 -2.96 3.67 0.96
CA SER A 94 -2.05 3.33 2.06
C SER A 94 -0.59 3.46 1.63
N ALA A 95 0.23 3.82 2.61
CA ALA A 95 1.69 3.74 2.54
C ALA A 95 2.23 2.88 3.69
N ILE A 96 3.36 2.22 3.45
CA ILE A 96 4.11 1.43 4.43
C ILE A 96 5.50 2.00 4.51
N PHE A 97 5.90 2.40 5.71
CA PHE A 97 7.20 2.96 6.03
C PHE A 97 8.00 1.92 6.80
N ALA A 98 9.08 1.42 6.21
CA ALA A 98 9.96 0.43 6.82
C ALA A 98 11.03 1.13 7.66
N ALA A 99 11.12 0.81 8.94
CA ALA A 99 12.16 1.32 9.80
C ALA A 99 13.54 0.76 9.38
N LYS A 100 14.60 1.57 9.53
CA LYS A 100 15.97 1.12 9.25
C LYS A 100 16.41 0.02 10.21
N GLN A 101 15.93 0.08 11.45
CA GLN A 101 16.14 -0.92 12.51
C GLN A 101 14.82 -1.11 13.26
N ALA A 102 14.58 -2.32 13.76
CA ALA A 102 13.43 -2.58 14.61
C ALA A 102 13.54 -1.76 15.90
N PHE A 103 12.42 -1.25 16.38
CA PHE A 103 12.35 -0.35 17.55
C PHE A 103 11.19 -0.72 18.49
N ALA A 104 11.01 0.04 19.59
CA ALA A 104 9.99 -0.22 20.61
C ALA A 104 10.04 -1.68 21.11
N ASN A 105 11.23 -2.13 21.49
CA ASN A 105 11.50 -3.48 22.00
C ASN A 105 11.18 -3.64 23.49
N LYS A 106 10.86 -2.55 24.18
CA LYS A 106 10.50 -2.54 25.60
C LYS A 106 8.99 -2.40 25.78
N PRO A 107 8.42 -2.99 26.85
CA PRO A 107 7.01 -2.77 27.21
C PRO A 107 6.68 -1.28 27.37
N ALA A 108 5.43 -0.90 27.09
CA ALA A 108 4.92 0.45 27.30
C ALA A 108 5.70 1.58 26.58
N SER A 109 6.44 1.26 25.51
CA SER A 109 7.06 2.28 24.66
C SER A 109 6.00 3.22 24.07
N GLN A 110 6.25 4.52 24.12
CA GLN A 110 5.40 5.55 23.53
C GLN A 110 5.89 5.90 22.12
N LEU A 111 4.96 6.12 21.21
CA LEU A 111 5.24 6.52 19.83
C LEU A 111 4.68 7.92 19.58
N GLN A 112 5.48 8.79 18.98
CA GLN A 112 5.07 10.10 18.53
C GLN A 112 5.20 10.17 17.03
N PHE A 113 4.06 10.37 16.36
CA PHE A 113 3.98 10.58 14.92
C PHE A 113 3.84 12.07 14.61
N ARG A 114 4.57 12.53 13.62
CA ARG A 114 4.42 13.87 13.05
C ARG A 114 4.28 13.76 11.54
N LEU A 115 3.17 14.25 11.01
CA LEU A 115 2.88 14.34 9.59
C LEU A 115 2.99 15.82 9.20
N ARG A 116 3.98 16.13 8.35
CA ARG A 116 4.23 17.49 7.90
C ARG A 116 3.61 17.71 6.52
N HIS A 117 2.88 18.80 6.38
CA HIS A 117 2.19 19.22 5.16
C HIS A 117 2.64 20.66 4.85
N GLU A 118 3.89 20.80 4.42
CA GLU A 118 4.57 22.10 4.27
C GLU A 118 4.80 22.48 2.80
N ALA A 119 4.19 21.75 1.86
CA ALA A 119 4.19 22.16 0.46
C ALA A 119 3.49 23.52 0.30
N THR A 120 3.88 24.31 -0.70
CA THR A 120 3.33 25.64 -0.96
C THR A 120 1.84 25.61 -1.30
N PHE A 121 1.29 24.45 -1.62
CA PHE A 121 -0.14 24.25 -1.82
C PHE A 121 -0.87 24.26 -0.48
N GLY A 122 -1.42 25.39 -0.12
CA GLY A 122 -2.19 25.53 1.12
C GLY A 122 -3.27 24.47 1.27
N GLN A 123 -3.55 24.04 2.51
CA GLN A 123 -4.62 23.10 2.88
C GLN A 123 -4.51 21.66 2.35
N HIS A 124 -3.41 21.28 1.67
CA HIS A 124 -3.21 19.91 1.18
C HIS A 124 -2.83 18.90 2.30
N GLY A 125 -3.56 18.94 3.41
CA GLY A 125 -3.41 17.97 4.50
C GLY A 125 -4.20 16.69 4.26
N ILE A 126 -3.78 15.58 4.91
CA ILE A 126 -4.56 14.34 4.98
C ILE A 126 -5.82 14.62 5.80
N GLY A 127 -6.97 14.18 5.29
CA GLY A 127 -8.28 14.43 5.92
C GLY A 127 -8.55 13.51 7.10
N ARG A 128 -8.54 12.22 6.86
CA ARG A 128 -8.76 11.16 7.86
C ARG A 128 -7.70 10.09 7.69
N LEU A 129 -7.09 9.68 8.79
CA LEU A 129 -6.02 8.68 8.75
C LEU A 129 -6.21 7.57 9.79
N ARG A 130 -5.54 6.45 9.52
CA ARG A 130 -5.29 5.38 10.48
C ARG A 130 -3.82 5.00 10.44
N LEU A 131 -3.22 4.83 11.62
CA LEU A 131 -1.86 4.31 11.78
C LEU A 131 -1.93 2.91 12.35
N SER A 132 -1.12 2.02 11.81
CA SER A 132 -0.95 0.65 12.29
C SER A 132 0.53 0.31 12.34
N VAL A 133 0.92 -0.52 13.27
CA VAL A 133 2.31 -0.99 13.46
C VAL A 133 2.39 -2.50 13.28
N THR A 134 3.55 -3.00 12.87
CA THR A 134 3.78 -4.43 12.73
C THR A 134 5.22 -4.80 13.06
N ALA A 135 5.41 -6.06 13.50
CA ALA A 135 6.70 -6.70 13.66
C ALA A 135 7.06 -7.63 12.49
N ALA A 136 6.22 -7.70 11.44
CA ALA A 136 6.47 -8.53 10.29
C ALA A 136 7.64 -8.00 9.45
N GLU A 137 8.29 -8.88 8.69
CA GLU A 137 9.33 -8.49 7.73
C GLU A 137 8.75 -7.46 6.74
N PRO A 138 9.38 -6.27 6.56
CA PRO A 138 8.81 -5.17 5.76
C PRO A 138 8.42 -5.56 4.33
N LYS A 139 9.17 -6.46 3.69
CA LYS A 139 8.90 -6.95 2.33
C LYS A 139 7.67 -7.86 2.25
N SER A 140 7.29 -8.51 3.35
CA SER A 140 6.14 -9.43 3.40
C SER A 140 4.80 -8.71 3.59
N ILE A 141 4.82 -7.43 3.98
CA ILE A 141 3.61 -6.68 4.30
C ILE A 141 2.85 -6.36 3.01
N GLN A 142 1.59 -6.78 2.94
CA GLN A 142 0.70 -6.47 1.83
C GLN A 142 -0.14 -5.22 2.14
N PHE A 143 -0.54 -4.47 1.11
CA PHE A 143 -1.44 -3.31 1.28
C PHE A 143 -2.87 -3.73 1.57
N GLU A 144 -3.31 -4.79 0.92
CA GLU A 144 -4.65 -5.33 1.10
C GLU A 144 -4.64 -6.32 2.26
N SER A 145 -5.64 -6.22 3.14
CA SER A 145 -5.88 -7.24 4.14
C SER A 145 -6.39 -8.51 3.46
N ILE A 146 -5.85 -9.65 3.84
CA ILE A 146 -6.41 -10.93 3.39
C ILE A 146 -7.85 -11.03 3.90
N PRO A 147 -8.85 -11.33 3.05
CA PRO A 147 -10.22 -11.50 3.48
C PRO A 147 -10.34 -12.52 4.62
N ALA A 148 -11.22 -12.26 5.59
CA ALA A 148 -11.40 -13.13 6.75
C ALA A 148 -11.76 -14.58 6.35
N GLU A 149 -12.53 -14.74 5.28
CA GLU A 149 -12.84 -16.05 4.69
C GLU A 149 -11.56 -16.80 4.28
N ILE A 150 -10.67 -16.14 3.55
CA ILE A 150 -9.39 -16.74 3.11
C ILE A 150 -8.52 -17.12 4.31
N ILE A 151 -8.48 -16.27 5.35
CA ILE A 151 -7.76 -16.58 6.60
C ILE A 151 -8.35 -17.82 7.26
N THR A 152 -9.68 -17.95 7.28
CA THR A 152 -10.38 -19.09 7.87
C THR A 152 -10.06 -20.38 7.09
N ILE A 153 -10.13 -20.33 5.77
CA ILE A 153 -9.80 -21.48 4.91
C ILE A 153 -8.31 -21.86 5.07
N ALA A 154 -7.42 -20.86 5.14
CA ALA A 154 -5.98 -21.11 5.28
C ALA A 154 -5.60 -21.84 6.58
N LYS A 155 -6.39 -21.70 7.64
CA LYS A 155 -6.19 -22.42 8.92
C LYS A 155 -6.61 -23.89 8.86
N ILE A 156 -7.39 -24.29 7.86
CA ILE A 156 -7.80 -25.69 7.66
C ILE A 156 -6.63 -26.44 7.02
N ASP A 157 -6.33 -27.63 7.54
CA ASP A 157 -5.35 -28.54 6.94
C ASP A 157 -5.70 -28.78 5.46
N THR A 158 -4.70 -28.76 4.58
CA THR A 158 -4.89 -28.86 3.13
C THR A 158 -5.67 -30.12 2.74
N ALA A 159 -5.40 -31.25 3.42
CA ALA A 159 -6.09 -32.52 3.18
C ALA A 159 -7.56 -32.54 3.64
N LYS A 160 -7.96 -31.57 4.47
CA LYS A 160 -9.33 -31.46 5.01
C LYS A 160 -10.15 -30.37 4.35
N ARG A 161 -9.60 -29.61 3.39
CA ARG A 161 -10.32 -28.59 2.65
C ARG A 161 -11.29 -29.23 1.66
N SER A 162 -12.51 -28.68 1.59
CA SER A 162 -13.41 -29.02 0.51
C SER A 162 -12.89 -28.50 -0.85
N GLU A 163 -13.43 -29.04 -1.95
CA GLU A 163 -13.11 -28.56 -3.29
C GLU A 163 -13.38 -27.07 -3.47
N VAL A 164 -14.53 -26.59 -2.93
CA VAL A 164 -14.90 -25.16 -2.95
C VAL A 164 -13.86 -24.32 -2.20
N GLN A 165 -13.46 -24.74 -1.00
CA GLN A 165 -12.44 -24.05 -0.20
C GLN A 165 -11.08 -24.01 -0.90
N THR A 166 -10.68 -25.13 -1.50
CA THR A 166 -9.43 -25.23 -2.28
C THR A 166 -9.48 -24.30 -3.49
N LYS A 167 -10.59 -24.27 -4.22
CA LYS A 167 -10.79 -23.34 -5.34
C LYS A 167 -10.73 -21.88 -4.89
N THR A 168 -11.46 -21.52 -3.86
CA THR A 168 -11.51 -20.13 -3.34
C THR A 168 -10.14 -19.61 -2.94
N ILE A 169 -9.35 -20.40 -2.19
CA ILE A 169 -8.00 -19.97 -1.76
C ILE A 169 -7.02 -19.92 -2.93
N THR A 170 -7.15 -20.82 -3.90
CA THR A 170 -6.31 -20.85 -5.09
C THR A 170 -6.60 -19.66 -5.99
N GLU A 171 -7.85 -19.34 -6.25
CA GLU A 171 -8.25 -18.17 -7.04
C GLU A 171 -7.78 -16.87 -6.38
N TYR A 172 -7.95 -16.75 -5.05
CA TYR A 172 -7.43 -15.60 -4.31
C TYR A 172 -5.91 -15.47 -4.44
N PHE A 173 -5.16 -16.58 -4.27
CA PHE A 173 -3.71 -16.60 -4.43
C PHE A 173 -3.30 -16.15 -5.84
N LEU A 174 -3.86 -16.76 -6.87
CA LEU A 174 -3.54 -16.44 -8.26
C LEU A 174 -3.86 -14.97 -8.60
N ALA A 175 -4.98 -14.46 -8.09
CA ALA A 175 -5.37 -13.07 -8.28
C ALA A 175 -4.43 -12.07 -7.60
N ASN A 176 -3.71 -12.46 -6.52
CA ASN A 176 -2.88 -11.57 -5.72
C ASN A 176 -1.36 -11.83 -5.85
N HIS A 177 -0.96 -12.95 -6.47
CA HIS A 177 0.44 -13.33 -6.62
C HIS A 177 1.10 -12.59 -7.79
N ASN A 178 1.99 -11.64 -7.47
CA ASN A 178 2.64 -10.78 -8.48
C ASN A 178 3.36 -11.54 -9.61
N PRO A 179 4.16 -12.60 -9.36
CA PRO A 179 4.78 -13.38 -10.43
C PRO A 179 3.76 -13.98 -11.41
N HIS A 180 2.62 -14.47 -10.92
CA HIS A 180 1.54 -14.98 -11.75
C HIS A 180 0.92 -13.88 -12.63
N LYS A 181 0.62 -12.71 -12.06
CA LYS A 181 0.11 -11.54 -12.81
C LYS A 181 1.08 -11.09 -13.91
N LEU A 182 2.38 -11.05 -13.62
CA LEU A 182 3.40 -10.70 -14.60
C LEU A 182 3.46 -11.72 -15.75
N LEU A 183 3.36 -13.01 -15.41
CA LEU A 183 3.35 -14.08 -16.41
C LEU A 183 2.10 -13.99 -17.30
N GLN A 184 0.92 -13.81 -16.71
CA GLN A 184 -0.32 -13.59 -17.46
C GLN A 184 -0.23 -12.38 -18.39
N ALA A 185 0.32 -11.26 -17.93
CA ALA A 185 0.52 -10.07 -18.77
C ALA A 185 1.47 -10.34 -19.94
N LYS A 186 2.55 -11.11 -19.70
CA LYS A 186 3.49 -11.52 -20.76
C LYS A 186 2.82 -12.44 -21.77
N MET A 187 2.05 -13.41 -21.33
CA MET A 187 1.27 -14.30 -22.20
C MET A 187 0.26 -13.51 -23.05
N ALA A 188 -0.50 -12.60 -22.45
CA ALA A 188 -1.45 -11.76 -23.17
C ALA A 188 -0.77 -10.91 -24.26
N ARG A 189 0.42 -10.36 -23.99
CA ARG A 189 1.22 -9.63 -25.00
C ARG A 189 1.67 -10.53 -26.14
N LEU A 190 2.14 -11.75 -25.85
CA LEU A 190 2.54 -12.73 -26.85
C LEU A 190 1.36 -13.12 -27.74
N VAL A 191 0.21 -13.44 -27.15
CA VAL A 191 -1.02 -13.77 -27.90
C VAL A 191 -1.44 -12.60 -28.81
N ALA A 192 -1.43 -11.36 -28.27
CA ALA A 192 -1.78 -10.19 -29.05
C ALA A 192 -0.81 -9.97 -30.23
N SER A 193 0.50 -10.13 -30.02
CA SER A 193 1.51 -10.00 -31.08
C SER A 193 1.38 -11.11 -32.14
N THR A 194 1.08 -12.35 -31.72
CA THR A 194 0.85 -13.47 -32.65
C THR A 194 -0.40 -13.26 -33.47
N ASN A 195 -1.52 -12.84 -32.86
CA ASN A 195 -2.75 -12.55 -33.59
C ASN A 195 -2.60 -11.38 -34.59
N ALA A 196 -1.77 -10.39 -34.22
CA ALA A 196 -1.46 -9.29 -35.17
C ALA A 196 -0.58 -9.74 -36.36
N ALA A 197 0.35 -10.66 -36.10
CA ALA A 197 1.24 -11.20 -37.16
C ALA A 197 0.57 -12.25 -38.06
N PHE A 198 -0.41 -12.97 -37.53
CA PHE A 198 -1.14 -14.02 -38.25
C PHE A 198 -2.65 -13.80 -38.13
N PRO A 199 -3.23 -12.90 -38.95
CA PRO A 199 -4.67 -12.66 -38.90
C PRO A 199 -5.43 -13.95 -39.25
N PRO A 200 -6.61 -14.18 -38.65
CA PRO A 200 -7.37 -15.39 -38.90
C PRO A 200 -7.75 -15.48 -40.38
N THR A 201 -7.42 -16.60 -41.01
CA THR A 201 -7.81 -16.92 -42.36
C THR A 201 -9.19 -17.53 -42.37
N LEU A 202 -10.11 -17.05 -43.21
CA LEU A 202 -11.40 -17.68 -43.40
C LEU A 202 -11.20 -19.08 -44.02
N ILE A 203 -11.58 -20.11 -43.27
CA ILE A 203 -11.62 -21.48 -43.79
C ILE A 203 -13.05 -21.71 -44.32
N MET A 204 -13.18 -22.02 -45.62
CA MET A 204 -14.44 -22.52 -46.16
C MET A 204 -14.71 -23.91 -45.54
N ARG A 205 -15.78 -24.04 -44.78
CA ARG A 205 -16.30 -25.34 -44.36
C ARG A 205 -17.21 -25.86 -45.46
N ASP A 206 -16.95 -27.08 -45.93
CA ASP A 206 -17.89 -27.80 -46.76
C ASP A 206 -19.22 -27.94 -46.01
N MET A 207 -20.31 -27.61 -46.74
CA MET A 207 -21.64 -27.86 -46.19
C MET A 207 -21.85 -29.35 -46.12
N SER A 208 -22.40 -29.84 -45.00
CA SER A 208 -22.84 -31.22 -44.86
C SER A 208 -23.77 -31.55 -46.03
N PRO A 209 -23.60 -32.72 -46.73
CA PRO A 209 -24.53 -33.13 -47.75
C PRO A 209 -25.94 -33.25 -47.17
N SER A 210 -26.90 -32.63 -47.85
CA SER A 210 -28.32 -32.67 -47.55
C SER A 210 -28.89 -34.08 -47.68
#